data_ec0580c0006508b0360b6c01567ed11e
#
_entry.id   ec0580c0006508b0360b6c01567ed11e
#
_cell.length_a   1.000
_cell.length_b   1.000
_cell.length_c   1.000
_cell.angle_alpha   90.00
_cell.angle_beta   90.00
_cell.angle_gamma   90.00
#
_symmetry.space_group_name_H-M   'P 1'
#
loop_
_entity.id
_entity.type
_entity.pdbx_description
1 polymer ?
#
loop_
_entity_poly.entity_id
_entity_poly.type
_entity_poly.pdbx_seq_one_letter_code
_entity_poly.pdbx_strand_id
1 'polypeptide(L)'
;MGEQEFWNGKERFFSDIINRVNDLLSDAYLLITNRNSHVTMIPEKTAAFFEMQAGYVKDFYQILLDHVHPDDRPEYLQAMEKRFLGQKLSDELYIRLKNKDHYDMFGFFMSVVKEDGNEYLLHILVNQNVIPEIDALTDLYGQKKFEKDVEGYIRTGRKVAVLEVEIDHMADINILYGANYTDRLQREIAHHFIYMMDENKAVYHM
;
A
#
# COMPACT_ATOMS: atom_id res chain seq x y z
N MET A 1 28.88 22.82 -2.39
CA MET A 1 27.76 22.76 -3.34
C MET A 1 26.64 22.09 -2.58
N GLY A 2 25.59 22.84 -2.28
CA GLY A 2 24.53 22.35 -1.40
C GLY A 2 23.65 21.33 -2.14
N GLU A 3 23.05 20.39 -1.40
CA GLU A 3 22.09 19.38 -1.89
C GLU A 3 20.92 19.96 -2.70
N GLN A 4 20.64 21.26 -2.58
CA GLN A 4 19.59 22.01 -3.26
C GLN A 4 19.88 22.30 -4.76
N GLU A 5 21.12 22.27 -5.23
CA GLU A 5 21.46 22.56 -6.64
C GLU A 5 21.04 21.47 -7.64
N PHE A 6 20.68 20.28 -7.15
CA PHE A 6 20.38 19.12 -8.01
C PHE A 6 18.94 19.09 -8.57
N TRP A 7 18.02 19.91 -8.06
CA TRP A 7 16.60 19.86 -8.41
C TRP A 7 16.13 21.00 -9.34
N ASN A 8 17.02 21.82 -9.88
CA ASN A 8 16.81 22.83 -10.93
C ASN A 8 15.50 23.65 -10.86
N GLY A 9 15.14 24.20 -9.69
CA GLY A 9 14.02 25.13 -9.56
C GLY A 9 12.61 24.54 -9.72
N LYS A 10 12.45 23.29 -10.11
CA LYS A 10 11.16 22.59 -10.16
C LYS A 10 10.84 21.85 -8.85
N GLU A 11 11.71 21.91 -7.88
CA GLU A 11 11.66 21.22 -6.60
C GLU A 11 10.33 21.42 -5.88
N ARG A 12 9.89 22.67 -5.80
CA ARG A 12 8.68 23.03 -5.07
C ARG A 12 7.44 22.43 -5.70
N PHE A 13 7.37 22.41 -7.03
CA PHE A 13 6.25 21.88 -7.78
C PHE A 13 6.15 20.36 -7.61
N PHE A 14 7.25 19.62 -7.74
CA PHE A 14 7.27 18.17 -7.53
C PHE A 14 7.00 17.81 -6.08
N SER A 15 7.57 18.54 -5.13
CA SER A 15 7.33 18.36 -3.70
C SER A 15 5.85 18.55 -3.38
N ASP A 16 5.23 19.62 -3.85
CA ASP A 16 3.81 19.89 -3.60
C ASP A 16 2.89 18.82 -4.20
N ILE A 17 3.17 18.35 -5.42
CA ILE A 17 2.39 17.28 -6.05
C ILE A 17 2.53 15.97 -5.28
N ILE A 18 3.76 15.58 -4.95
CA ILE A 18 4.00 14.30 -4.28
C ILE A 18 3.42 14.29 -2.87
N ASN A 19 3.55 15.38 -2.13
CA ASN A 19 2.91 15.50 -0.82
C ASN A 19 1.39 15.31 -0.95
N ARG A 20 0.74 16.02 -1.87
CA ARG A 20 -0.71 15.90 -2.10
C ARG A 20 -1.13 14.49 -2.53
N VAL A 21 -0.41 13.86 -3.44
CA VAL A 21 -0.70 12.48 -3.87
C VAL A 21 -0.47 11.50 -2.72
N ASN A 22 0.60 11.68 -1.96
CA ASN A 22 0.91 10.83 -0.81
C ASN A 22 -0.16 10.94 0.29
N ASP A 23 -0.72 12.13 0.50
CA ASP A 23 -1.80 12.35 1.47
C ASP A 23 -3.13 11.71 1.04
N LEU A 24 -3.36 11.57 -0.26
CA LEU A 24 -4.55 10.89 -0.81
C LEU A 24 -4.49 9.36 -0.69
N LEU A 25 -3.29 8.80 -0.56
CA LEU A 25 -3.07 7.36 -0.46
C LEU A 25 -2.98 6.96 1.01
N SER A 26 -3.97 6.25 1.55
CA SER A 26 -3.98 5.85 2.97
C SER A 26 -2.80 4.94 3.33
N ASP A 27 -2.48 3.99 2.44
CA ASP A 27 -1.63 2.83 2.74
C ASP A 27 -0.41 2.73 1.82
N ALA A 28 -0.09 3.82 1.13
CA ALA A 28 1.08 3.91 0.29
C ALA A 28 1.96 5.12 0.68
N TYR A 29 3.24 4.95 0.43
CA TYR A 29 4.29 5.94 0.70
C TYR A 29 5.08 6.18 -0.58
N LEU A 30 5.11 7.44 -1.03
CA LEU A 30 5.82 7.83 -2.24
C LEU A 30 7.15 8.48 -1.88
N LEU A 31 8.13 8.31 -2.75
CA LEU A 31 9.38 9.06 -2.73
C LEU A 31 9.98 9.12 -4.15
N ILE A 32 10.79 10.12 -4.42
CA ILE A 32 11.50 10.26 -5.68
C ILE A 32 13.00 10.37 -5.45
N THR A 33 13.76 9.54 -6.16
CA THR A 33 15.22 9.57 -6.12
C THR A 33 15.77 10.08 -7.45
N ASN A 34 16.63 11.08 -7.42
CA ASN A 34 17.48 11.41 -8.57
C ASN A 34 18.56 10.35 -8.67
N ARG A 35 18.55 9.61 -9.79
CA ARG A 35 19.43 8.46 -10.01
C ARG A 35 20.91 8.83 -10.08
N ASN A 36 21.22 10.03 -10.60
CA ASN A 36 22.61 10.47 -10.81
C ASN A 36 23.27 10.95 -9.50
N SER A 37 22.50 11.66 -8.66
CA SER A 37 23.00 12.21 -7.40
C SER A 37 22.76 11.31 -6.19
N HIS A 38 21.87 10.31 -6.31
CA HIS A 38 21.37 9.46 -5.22
C HIS A 38 20.63 10.26 -4.13
N VAL A 39 20.16 11.46 -4.45
CA VAL A 39 19.37 12.26 -3.55
C VAL A 39 17.89 11.89 -3.70
N THR A 40 17.25 11.57 -2.60
CA THR A 40 15.82 11.20 -2.54
C THR A 40 15.04 12.33 -1.87
N MET A 41 13.95 12.74 -2.49
CA MET A 41 12.95 13.60 -1.87
C MET A 41 11.95 12.72 -1.12
N ILE A 42 11.79 13.01 0.17
CA ILE A 42 10.97 12.25 1.11
C ILE A 42 9.84 13.14 1.62
N PRO A 43 8.57 12.85 1.25
CA PRO A 43 7.40 13.57 1.75
C PRO A 43 7.19 13.39 3.27
N GLU A 44 6.43 14.30 3.88
CA GLU A 44 6.15 14.29 5.34
C GLU A 44 5.60 12.95 5.84
N LYS A 45 4.61 12.40 5.16
CA LYS A 45 4.01 11.10 5.53
C LYS A 45 5.02 9.96 5.46
N THR A 46 5.83 9.91 4.41
CA THR A 46 6.89 8.90 4.25
C THR A 46 7.97 9.08 5.31
N ALA A 47 8.38 10.31 5.58
CA ALA A 47 9.34 10.63 6.62
C ALA A 47 8.86 10.21 8.02
N ALA A 48 7.59 10.45 8.32
CA ALA A 48 6.98 10.03 9.58
C ALA A 48 6.99 8.50 9.76
N PHE A 49 6.77 7.74 8.68
CA PHE A 49 6.87 6.27 8.73
C PHE A 49 8.28 5.78 9.06
N PHE A 50 9.32 6.43 8.51
CA PHE A 50 10.72 6.11 8.77
C PHE A 50 11.31 6.84 9.98
N GLU A 51 10.50 7.50 10.80
CA GLU A 51 10.91 8.26 11.99
C GLU A 51 12.01 9.29 11.71
N MET A 52 11.94 9.97 10.58
CA MET A 52 12.94 10.94 10.11
C MET A 52 12.30 12.28 9.72
N GLN A 53 13.13 13.27 9.39
CA GLN A 53 12.65 14.55 8.87
C GLN A 53 12.35 14.45 7.36
N ALA A 54 11.26 15.10 6.93
CA ALA A 54 10.95 15.27 5.52
C ALA A 54 11.99 16.15 4.82
N GLY A 55 12.19 15.92 3.53
CA GLY A 55 13.12 16.70 2.71
C GLY A 55 14.00 15.85 1.83
N TYR A 56 15.21 16.32 1.58
CA TYR A 56 16.16 15.69 0.66
C TYR A 56 17.21 14.89 1.42
N VAL A 57 17.31 13.61 1.13
CA VAL A 57 18.21 12.67 1.81
C VAL A 57 19.06 11.95 0.79
N LYS A 58 20.37 11.95 1.00
CA LYS A 58 21.30 11.19 0.18
C LYS A 58 21.31 9.73 0.60
N ASP A 59 21.42 8.83 -0.39
CA ASP A 59 21.56 7.39 -0.19
C ASP A 59 20.46 6.78 0.70
N PHE A 60 19.21 7.26 0.55
CA PHE A 60 18.06 6.78 1.31
C PHE A 60 17.86 5.26 1.26
N TYR A 61 18.32 4.60 0.20
CA TYR A 61 18.26 3.14 0.09
C TYR A 61 18.97 2.39 1.24
N GLN A 62 19.98 3.01 1.86
CA GLN A 62 20.64 2.46 3.06
C GLN A 62 19.76 2.58 4.30
N ILE A 63 19.07 3.71 4.47
CA ILE A 63 18.10 3.91 5.55
C ILE A 63 16.96 2.91 5.41
N LEU A 64 16.46 2.71 4.18
CA LEU A 64 15.44 1.72 3.92
C LEU A 64 15.93 0.30 4.26
N LEU A 65 17.18 -0.05 3.93
CA LEU A 65 17.77 -1.35 4.25
C LEU A 65 17.75 -1.65 5.76
N ASP A 66 17.95 -0.64 6.61
CA ASP A 66 17.90 -0.81 8.06
C ASP A 66 16.49 -1.17 8.55
N HIS A 67 15.46 -0.74 7.83
CA HIS A 67 14.06 -1.09 8.09
C HIS A 67 13.64 -2.43 7.49
N VAL A 68 14.39 -2.96 6.52
CA VAL A 68 14.09 -4.26 5.90
C VAL A 68 14.35 -5.40 6.88
N HIS A 69 13.41 -6.35 6.96
CA HIS A 69 13.58 -7.58 7.74
C HIS A 69 14.88 -8.30 7.34
N PRO A 70 15.67 -8.82 8.29
CA PRO A 70 16.96 -9.43 8.00
C PRO A 70 16.94 -10.48 6.88
N ASP A 71 15.93 -11.34 6.85
CA ASP A 71 15.81 -12.39 5.83
C ASP A 71 15.55 -11.85 4.42
N ASP A 72 14.93 -10.65 4.30
CA ASP A 72 14.56 -10.06 3.00
C ASP A 72 15.66 -9.13 2.45
N ARG A 73 16.70 -8.84 3.26
CA ARG A 73 17.81 -7.94 2.87
C ARG A 73 18.57 -8.39 1.63
N PRO A 74 18.89 -9.68 1.44
CA PRO A 74 19.60 -10.14 0.24
C PRO A 74 18.80 -9.86 -1.04
N GLU A 75 17.49 -10.12 -1.03
CA GLU A 75 16.60 -9.86 -2.17
C GLU A 75 16.47 -8.37 -2.45
N TYR A 76 16.27 -7.55 -1.39
CA TYR A 76 16.24 -6.11 -1.49
C TYR A 76 17.51 -5.53 -2.13
N LEU A 77 18.70 -5.94 -1.65
CA LEU A 77 19.98 -5.46 -2.17
C LEU A 77 20.17 -5.83 -3.65
N GLN A 78 19.84 -7.05 -4.04
CA GLN A 78 19.90 -7.49 -5.43
C GLN A 78 18.96 -6.67 -6.32
N ALA A 79 17.75 -6.39 -5.85
CA ALA A 79 16.78 -5.57 -6.57
C ALA A 79 17.28 -4.12 -6.71
N MET A 80 17.86 -3.53 -5.67
CA MET A 80 18.41 -2.18 -5.71
C MET A 80 19.58 -2.08 -6.68
N GLU A 81 20.53 -3.02 -6.66
CA GLU A 81 21.65 -3.06 -7.59
C GLU A 81 21.18 -3.08 -9.04
N LYS A 82 20.27 -3.97 -9.40
CA LYS A 82 19.69 -4.04 -10.75
C LYS A 82 19.03 -2.70 -11.16
N ARG A 83 18.33 -2.05 -10.25
CA ARG A 83 17.65 -0.77 -10.48
C ARG A 83 18.64 0.36 -10.74
N PHE A 84 19.69 0.46 -9.95
CA PHE A 84 20.74 1.47 -10.15
C PHE A 84 21.52 1.23 -11.45
N LEU A 85 21.69 0.00 -11.89
CA LEU A 85 22.27 -0.35 -13.18
C LEU A 85 21.34 -0.09 -14.38
N GLY A 86 20.08 0.33 -14.15
CA GLY A 86 19.12 0.60 -15.22
C GLY A 86 18.54 -0.62 -15.87
N GLN A 87 18.71 -1.78 -15.25
CA GLN A 87 18.10 -3.00 -15.73
C GLN A 87 16.59 -2.97 -15.45
N LYS A 88 15.81 -3.39 -16.44
CA LYS A 88 14.37 -3.49 -16.29
C LYS A 88 14.07 -4.60 -15.29
N LEU A 89 13.47 -4.25 -14.15
CA LEU A 89 12.92 -5.24 -13.25
C LEU A 89 11.59 -5.71 -13.83
N SER A 90 11.46 -7.00 -14.04
CA SER A 90 10.22 -7.64 -14.47
C SER A 90 9.29 -7.93 -13.29
N ASP A 91 9.82 -7.88 -12.06
CA ASP A 91 9.13 -8.42 -10.91
C ASP A 91 8.84 -7.35 -9.86
N GLU A 92 7.66 -7.42 -9.30
CA GLU A 92 7.24 -6.73 -8.10
C GLU A 92 8.12 -7.25 -6.95
N LEU A 93 8.65 -6.35 -6.14
CA LEU A 93 9.42 -6.70 -4.96
C LEU A 93 8.51 -6.62 -3.73
N TYR A 94 8.38 -7.71 -3.01
CA TYR A 94 7.66 -7.75 -1.73
C TYR A 94 8.67 -7.96 -0.60
N ILE A 95 8.71 -7.03 0.35
CA ILE A 95 9.62 -7.05 1.49
C ILE A 95 8.89 -6.69 2.78
N ARG A 96 9.36 -7.25 3.88
CA ARG A 96 8.89 -6.87 5.21
C ARG A 96 9.66 -5.64 5.68
N LEU A 97 8.92 -4.56 5.98
CA LEU A 97 9.47 -3.34 6.58
C LEU A 97 9.05 -3.21 8.03
N LYS A 98 9.97 -2.74 8.86
CA LYS A 98 9.73 -2.47 10.26
C LYS A 98 8.73 -1.34 10.41
N ASN A 99 7.66 -1.60 11.16
CA ASN A 99 6.64 -0.65 11.56
C ASN A 99 6.50 -0.72 13.08
N LYS A 100 7.14 0.22 13.79
CA LYS A 100 7.23 0.22 15.26
C LYS A 100 7.82 -1.10 15.80
N ASP A 101 7.00 -1.93 16.44
CA ASP A 101 7.41 -3.16 17.12
C ASP A 101 7.26 -4.43 16.29
N HIS A 102 6.76 -4.33 15.06
CA HIS A 102 6.52 -5.47 14.18
C HIS A 102 6.98 -5.18 12.75
N TYR A 103 6.82 -6.17 11.87
CA TYR A 103 7.10 -6.06 10.45
C TYR A 103 5.81 -6.21 9.65
N ASP A 104 5.57 -5.24 8.75
CA ASP A 104 4.49 -5.29 7.77
C ASP A 104 5.03 -5.68 6.39
N MET A 105 4.23 -6.39 5.61
CA MET A 105 4.55 -6.70 4.21
C MET A 105 4.28 -5.48 3.32
N PHE A 106 5.29 -5.08 2.55
CA PHE A 106 5.18 -3.99 1.57
C PHE A 106 5.46 -4.48 0.17
N GLY A 107 4.60 -4.10 -0.77
CA GLY A 107 4.90 -4.11 -2.20
C GLY A 107 5.71 -2.88 -2.58
N PHE A 108 6.84 -3.10 -3.23
CA PHE A 108 7.77 -2.06 -3.64
C PHE A 108 7.75 -1.90 -5.16
N PHE A 109 7.12 -0.84 -5.63
CA PHE A 109 6.96 -0.53 -7.06
C PHE A 109 7.85 0.64 -7.44
N MET A 110 8.37 0.63 -8.66
CA MET A 110 9.21 1.69 -9.16
C MET A 110 8.97 1.99 -10.62
N SER A 111 8.97 3.28 -10.95
CA SER A 111 8.93 3.78 -12.32
C SER A 111 10.08 4.75 -12.57
N VAL A 112 10.56 4.80 -13.82
CA VAL A 112 11.61 5.74 -14.24
C VAL A 112 10.97 6.90 -14.99
N VAL A 113 11.24 8.11 -14.54
CA VAL A 113 10.85 9.35 -15.21
C VAL A 113 12.10 10.04 -15.72
N LYS A 114 12.10 10.47 -16.99
CA LYS A 114 13.22 11.20 -17.59
C LYS A 114 12.80 12.63 -17.84
N GLU A 115 13.58 13.57 -17.35
CA GLU A 115 13.35 15.00 -17.56
C GLU A 115 14.68 15.77 -17.59
N ASP A 116 14.85 16.63 -18.61
CA ASP A 116 16.00 17.51 -18.78
C ASP A 116 17.36 16.80 -18.64
N GLY A 117 17.47 15.57 -19.17
CA GLY A 117 18.69 14.76 -19.11
C GLY A 117 18.93 14.05 -17.77
N ASN A 118 18.06 14.24 -16.80
CA ASN A 118 18.09 13.52 -15.54
C ASN A 118 17.13 12.31 -15.55
N GLU A 119 17.49 11.28 -14.82
CA GLU A 119 16.61 10.13 -14.55
C GLU A 119 16.17 10.16 -13.08
N TYR A 120 14.86 10.12 -12.88
CA TYR A 120 14.24 10.07 -11.56
C TYR A 120 13.57 8.71 -11.36
N LEU A 121 13.76 8.13 -10.21
CA LEU A 121 13.12 6.90 -9.79
C LEU A 121 11.95 7.28 -8.88
N LEU A 122 10.73 7.11 -9.36
CA LEU A 122 9.53 7.21 -8.53
C LEU A 122 9.33 5.88 -7.84
N HIS A 123 9.37 5.87 -6.52
CA HIS A 123 9.12 4.69 -5.70
C HIS A 123 7.76 4.81 -5.03
N ILE A 124 7.05 3.68 -4.99
CA ILE A 124 5.77 3.53 -4.28
C ILE A 124 5.90 2.30 -3.39
N LEU A 125 5.79 2.51 -2.08
CA LEU A 125 5.74 1.47 -1.07
C LEU A 125 4.27 1.31 -0.66
N VAL A 126 3.67 0.17 -0.91
CA VAL A 126 2.27 -0.11 -0.57
C VAL A 126 2.22 -1.14 0.54
N ASN A 127 1.65 -0.76 1.69
CA ASN A 127 1.46 -1.69 2.81
C ASN A 127 0.40 -2.73 2.42
N GLN A 128 0.82 -3.99 2.31
CA GLN A 128 -0.05 -5.11 1.95
C GLN A 128 -0.88 -5.62 3.14
N ASN A 129 -0.51 -5.25 4.36
CA ASN A 129 -1.24 -5.65 5.56
C ASN A 129 -2.45 -4.75 5.84
N VAL A 130 -2.59 -3.67 5.10
CA VAL A 130 -3.75 -2.79 5.20
C VAL A 130 -4.84 -3.33 4.26
N ILE A 131 -5.55 -4.32 4.74
CA ILE A 131 -6.81 -4.73 4.14
C ILE A 131 -7.82 -3.63 4.50
N PRO A 132 -8.52 -3.02 3.53
CA PRO A 132 -9.55 -2.03 3.83
C PRO A 132 -10.56 -2.58 4.84
N GLU A 133 -10.92 -1.79 5.87
CA GLU A 133 -11.97 -2.20 6.80
C GLU A 133 -13.33 -2.31 6.09
N ILE A 134 -13.49 -1.65 4.94
CA ILE A 134 -14.68 -1.67 4.08
C ILE A 134 -14.30 -2.21 2.72
N ASP A 135 -15.03 -3.19 2.23
CA ASP A 135 -14.88 -3.72 0.88
C ASP A 135 -15.39 -2.72 -0.17
N ALA A 136 -14.55 -2.36 -1.13
CA ALA A 136 -14.85 -1.34 -2.13
C ALA A 136 -15.94 -1.74 -3.14
N LEU A 137 -16.23 -3.01 -3.28
CA LEU A 137 -17.26 -3.51 -4.19
C LEU A 137 -18.65 -3.44 -3.55
N THR A 138 -18.74 -3.86 -2.30
CA THR A 138 -20.03 -4.11 -1.62
C THR A 138 -20.37 -3.08 -0.55
N ASP A 139 -19.44 -2.22 -0.16
CA ASP A 139 -19.52 -1.29 0.97
C ASP A 139 -19.74 -2.00 2.33
N LEU A 140 -19.56 -3.32 2.39
CA LEU A 140 -19.60 -4.10 3.61
C LEU A 140 -18.26 -4.02 4.36
N TYR A 141 -18.27 -4.37 5.63
CA TYR A 141 -17.03 -4.59 6.35
C TYR A 141 -16.26 -5.77 5.75
N GLY A 142 -14.95 -5.60 5.57
CA GLY A 142 -14.06 -6.66 5.07
C GLY A 142 -13.54 -7.58 6.18
N GLN A 143 -12.74 -8.56 5.77
CA GLN A 143 -12.15 -9.59 6.62
C GLN A 143 -11.44 -9.03 7.86
N LYS A 144 -10.64 -7.98 7.71
CA LYS A 144 -9.88 -7.37 8.82
C LYS A 144 -10.81 -6.84 9.95
N LYS A 145 -11.93 -6.25 9.57
CA LYS A 145 -12.92 -5.78 10.53
C LYS A 145 -13.59 -6.94 11.24
N PHE A 146 -13.91 -8.02 10.51
CA PHE A 146 -14.45 -9.26 11.08
C PHE A 146 -13.49 -9.85 12.13
N GLU A 147 -12.22 -10.03 11.81
CA GLU A 147 -11.21 -10.57 12.72
C GLU A 147 -11.11 -9.74 14.00
N LYS A 148 -11.02 -8.40 13.86
CA LYS A 148 -10.96 -7.47 15.00
C LYS A 148 -12.20 -7.52 15.89
N ASP A 149 -13.38 -7.62 15.29
CA ASP A 149 -14.64 -7.71 16.06
C ASP A 149 -14.75 -9.05 16.78
N VAL A 150 -14.39 -10.15 16.12
CA VAL A 150 -14.37 -11.49 16.73
C VAL A 150 -13.40 -11.55 17.92
N GLU A 151 -12.18 -11.02 17.76
CA GLU A 151 -11.21 -10.91 18.86
C GLU A 151 -11.77 -10.08 20.03
N GLY A 152 -12.45 -8.97 19.70
CA GLY A 152 -13.12 -8.12 20.69
C GLY A 152 -14.21 -8.88 21.47
N TYR A 153 -15.03 -9.67 20.79
CA TYR A 153 -16.07 -10.48 21.42
C TYR A 153 -15.49 -11.59 22.30
N ILE A 154 -14.44 -12.28 21.83
CA ILE A 154 -13.75 -13.31 22.63
C ILE A 154 -13.18 -12.67 23.91
N ARG A 155 -12.48 -11.54 23.79
CA ARG A 155 -11.86 -10.85 24.92
C ARG A 155 -12.88 -10.38 25.97
N THR A 156 -14.07 -9.95 25.52
CA THR A 156 -15.14 -9.47 26.42
C THR A 156 -16.08 -10.56 26.90
N GLY A 157 -15.90 -11.81 26.44
CA GLY A 157 -16.79 -12.94 26.76
C GLY A 157 -18.21 -12.80 26.18
N ARG A 158 -18.41 -11.92 25.20
CA ARG A 158 -19.70 -11.72 24.53
C ARG A 158 -20.03 -12.95 23.68
N LYS A 159 -21.23 -13.49 23.88
CA LYS A 159 -21.74 -14.59 23.04
C LYS A 159 -22.24 -14.01 21.71
N VAL A 160 -21.72 -14.55 20.62
CA VAL A 160 -22.09 -14.20 19.25
C VAL A 160 -22.39 -15.46 18.44
N ALA A 161 -23.21 -15.32 17.41
CA ALA A 161 -23.38 -16.32 16.36
C ALA A 161 -22.80 -15.76 15.06
N VAL A 162 -22.09 -16.58 14.32
CA VAL A 162 -21.59 -16.28 12.99
C VAL A 162 -22.37 -17.12 12.00
N LEU A 163 -22.91 -16.48 10.96
CA LEU A 163 -23.54 -17.13 9.83
C LEU A 163 -22.70 -16.82 8.59
N GLU A 164 -22.25 -17.85 7.91
CA GLU A 164 -21.58 -17.74 6.61
C GLU A 164 -22.60 -17.99 5.51
N VAL A 165 -22.59 -17.14 4.51
CA VAL A 165 -23.45 -17.24 3.32
C VAL A 165 -22.55 -17.20 2.09
N GLU A 166 -22.60 -18.24 1.29
CA GLU A 166 -21.82 -18.36 0.05
C GLU A 166 -22.77 -18.37 -1.18
N ILE A 167 -22.31 -17.80 -2.28
CA ILE A 167 -23.03 -17.85 -3.55
C ILE A 167 -22.48 -19.02 -4.36
N ASP A 168 -23.29 -20.05 -4.53
CA ASP A 168 -22.91 -21.21 -5.34
C ASP A 168 -22.59 -20.81 -6.79
N HIS A 169 -21.60 -21.46 -7.36
CA HIS A 169 -21.24 -21.31 -8.78
C HIS A 169 -20.86 -19.88 -9.22
N MET A 170 -20.32 -19.06 -8.32
CA MET A 170 -19.94 -17.67 -8.65
C MET A 170 -18.96 -17.61 -9.85
N ALA A 171 -18.02 -18.56 -9.93
CA ALA A 171 -17.07 -18.64 -11.05
C ALA A 171 -17.78 -18.89 -12.37
N ASP A 172 -18.78 -19.77 -12.39
CA ASP A 172 -19.57 -20.07 -13.59
C ASP A 172 -20.41 -18.87 -14.02
N ILE A 173 -21.01 -18.17 -13.06
CA ILE A 173 -21.74 -16.91 -13.30
C ILE A 173 -20.81 -15.88 -13.95
N ASN A 174 -19.58 -15.72 -13.42
CA ASN A 174 -18.59 -14.79 -13.98
C ASN A 174 -18.19 -15.17 -15.42
N ILE A 175 -18.01 -16.45 -15.71
CA ILE A 175 -17.69 -16.93 -17.05
C ILE A 175 -18.85 -16.69 -18.02
N LEU A 176 -20.08 -16.91 -17.60
CA LEU A 176 -21.27 -16.83 -18.45
C LEU A 176 -21.72 -15.39 -18.69
N TYR A 177 -21.67 -14.53 -17.69
CA TYR A 177 -22.25 -13.18 -17.70
C TYR A 177 -21.23 -12.05 -17.60
N GLY A 178 -19.98 -12.37 -17.31
CA GLY A 178 -18.86 -11.43 -17.18
C GLY A 178 -18.78 -10.70 -15.85
N ALA A 179 -17.61 -10.11 -15.56
CA ALA A 179 -17.29 -9.48 -14.28
C ALA A 179 -18.27 -8.36 -13.88
N ASN A 180 -18.68 -7.52 -14.83
CA ASN A 180 -19.62 -6.42 -14.53
C ASN A 180 -20.97 -6.91 -13.99
N TYR A 181 -21.44 -8.05 -14.46
CA TYR A 181 -22.67 -8.67 -13.98
C TYR A 181 -22.47 -9.24 -12.57
N THR A 182 -21.39 -9.95 -12.37
CA THR A 182 -21.01 -10.56 -11.10
C THR A 182 -20.85 -9.51 -9.99
N ASP A 183 -20.16 -8.40 -10.31
CA ASP A 183 -19.99 -7.27 -9.38
C ASP A 183 -21.33 -6.63 -9.00
N ARG A 184 -22.24 -6.46 -9.98
CA ARG A 184 -23.57 -5.93 -9.70
C ARG A 184 -24.38 -6.88 -8.82
N LEU A 185 -24.32 -8.16 -9.07
CA LEU A 185 -25.00 -9.20 -8.28
C LEU A 185 -24.52 -9.17 -6.82
N GLN A 186 -23.21 -9.10 -6.60
CA GLN A 186 -22.62 -9.00 -5.24
C GLN A 186 -23.10 -7.73 -4.52
N ARG A 187 -23.11 -6.57 -5.19
CA ARG A 187 -23.62 -5.33 -4.60
C ARG A 187 -25.10 -5.43 -4.22
N GLU A 188 -25.94 -5.97 -5.08
CA GLU A 188 -27.38 -6.13 -4.82
C GLU A 188 -27.61 -7.05 -3.62
N ILE A 189 -26.89 -8.15 -3.50
CA ILE A 189 -26.94 -9.06 -2.36
C ILE A 189 -26.47 -8.35 -1.08
N ALA A 190 -25.35 -7.63 -1.15
CA ALA A 190 -24.83 -6.85 -0.03
C ALA A 190 -25.85 -5.83 0.49
N HIS A 191 -26.49 -5.08 -0.40
CA HIS A 191 -27.53 -4.13 -0.04
C HIS A 191 -28.73 -4.78 0.62
N HIS A 192 -29.13 -5.98 0.18
CA HIS A 192 -30.20 -6.73 0.85
C HIS A 192 -29.83 -7.13 2.27
N PHE A 193 -28.59 -7.57 2.51
CA PHE A 193 -28.11 -7.87 3.85
C PHE A 193 -28.07 -6.62 4.73
N ILE A 194 -27.56 -5.49 4.23
CA ILE A 194 -27.55 -4.22 4.98
C ILE A 194 -28.98 -3.82 5.38
N TYR A 195 -29.94 -3.95 4.48
CA TYR A 195 -31.34 -3.58 4.76
C TYR A 195 -31.98 -4.47 5.84
N MET A 196 -31.53 -5.72 6.01
CA MET A 196 -32.03 -6.64 7.02
C MET A 196 -31.32 -6.52 8.37
N MET A 197 -30.31 -5.64 8.48
CA MET A 197 -29.54 -5.50 9.71
C MET A 197 -30.21 -4.58 10.72
N ASP A 198 -29.94 -4.84 11.99
CA ASP A 198 -30.25 -3.99 13.13
C ASP A 198 -28.97 -3.66 13.90
N GLU A 199 -29.06 -2.85 14.93
CA GLU A 199 -27.92 -2.37 15.74
C GLU A 199 -27.07 -3.48 16.39
N ASN A 200 -27.58 -4.72 16.43
CA ASN A 200 -26.91 -5.86 17.06
C ASN A 200 -26.24 -6.82 16.05
N LYS A 201 -26.25 -6.47 14.77
CA LYS A 201 -25.72 -7.31 13.70
C LYS A 201 -24.68 -6.54 12.87
N ALA A 202 -23.73 -7.26 12.32
CA ALA A 202 -22.78 -6.72 11.35
C ALA A 202 -22.64 -7.72 10.18
N VAL A 203 -22.42 -7.20 8.99
CA VAL A 203 -22.20 -7.99 7.76
C VAL A 203 -20.78 -7.72 7.29
N TYR A 204 -20.15 -8.79 6.86
CA TYR A 204 -18.78 -8.75 6.34
C TYR A 204 -18.73 -9.41 4.96
N HIS A 205 -17.89 -8.90 4.09
CA HIS A 205 -17.53 -9.52 2.82
C HIS A 205 -16.13 -10.16 2.97
N MET A 206 -16.04 -11.48 2.66
CA MET A 206 -14.84 -12.28 2.92
C MET A 206 -14.18 -12.71 1.61
#